data_d9df83057d82dc2468982753ad354918
#
_entry.id   d9df83057d82dc2468982753ad354918
#
_cell.length_a   1.000
_cell.length_b   1.000
_cell.length_c   1.000
_cell.angle_alpha   90.00
_cell.angle_beta   90.00
_cell.angle_gamma   90.00
#
_symmetry.space_group_name_H-M   'P 1'
#
loop_
_entity.id
_entity.type
_entity.pdbx_description
1 polymer ?
#
loop_
_entity_poly.entity_id
_entity_poly.type
_entity_poly.pdbx_seq_one_letter_code
_entity_poly.pdbx_strand_id
1 'polypeptide(L)'
;MNIAQAFAAQAEPCTRMGSPFMGQLLGILAQHWPADSALGRKFAAFEGDIGPAGHSLPQRIAGGLPALVLSRAAPELEALYPPAAVSDAELQAGVLAALEVHEPFLLDWTDSAPQTNEVRRSAALIAGARIAAKAYDLPINLSELGASGGLNLMWD
;
A
#
# COMPACT_ATOMS: atom_id res chain seq x y z
N MET A 1 -8.00 -19.35 2.77
CA MET A 1 -8.25 -18.37 1.70
C MET A 1 -7.11 -18.50 0.70
N ASN A 2 -7.41 -18.57 -0.60
CA ASN A 2 -6.36 -18.54 -1.62
C ASN A 2 -6.02 -17.10 -2.01
N ILE A 3 -4.94 -16.88 -2.79
CA ILE A 3 -4.44 -15.54 -3.10
C ILE A 3 -5.45 -14.70 -3.91
N ALA A 4 -6.16 -15.30 -4.86
CA ALA A 4 -7.19 -14.61 -5.63
C ALA A 4 -8.33 -14.10 -4.73
N GLN A 5 -8.77 -14.93 -3.80
CA GLN A 5 -9.77 -14.54 -2.80
C GLN A 5 -9.25 -13.44 -1.86
N ALA A 6 -7.96 -13.47 -1.51
CA ALA A 6 -7.35 -12.43 -0.67
C ALA A 6 -7.31 -11.08 -1.39
N PHE A 7 -6.94 -11.05 -2.67
CA PHE A 7 -6.99 -9.84 -3.50
C PHE A 7 -8.42 -9.31 -3.65
N ALA A 8 -9.39 -10.17 -3.95
CA ALA A 8 -10.79 -9.78 -4.08
C ALA A 8 -11.35 -9.21 -2.77
N ALA A 9 -11.03 -9.85 -1.64
CA ALA A 9 -11.45 -9.39 -0.32
C ALA A 9 -10.84 -8.03 0.07
N GLN A 10 -9.68 -7.65 -0.48
CA GLN A 10 -9.06 -6.35 -0.25
C GLN A 10 -9.57 -5.28 -1.22
N ALA A 11 -9.98 -5.65 -2.42
CA ALA A 11 -10.40 -4.71 -3.46
C ALA A 11 -11.64 -3.90 -3.07
N GLU A 12 -12.67 -4.55 -2.52
CA GLU A 12 -13.92 -3.90 -2.11
C GLU A 12 -13.71 -2.85 -1.00
N PRO A 13 -13.01 -3.14 0.12
CA PRO A 13 -12.70 -2.14 1.12
C PRO A 13 -11.93 -0.93 0.57
N CYS A 14 -10.98 -1.13 -0.34
CA CYS A 14 -10.25 -0.02 -0.97
C CYS A 14 -11.18 0.90 -1.73
N THR A 15 -12.08 0.37 -2.54
CA THR A 15 -13.07 1.15 -3.28
C THR A 15 -13.99 1.92 -2.33
N ARG A 16 -14.52 1.26 -1.31
CA ARG A 16 -15.43 1.86 -0.33
C ARG A 16 -14.79 2.97 0.50
N MET A 17 -13.49 2.86 0.78
CA MET A 17 -12.72 3.87 1.51
C MET A 17 -12.21 5.02 0.63
N GLY A 18 -12.65 5.13 -0.63
CA GLY A 18 -12.34 6.25 -1.50
C GLY A 18 -11.11 6.04 -2.40
N SER A 19 -10.65 4.80 -2.57
CA SER A 19 -9.58 4.44 -3.50
C SER A 19 -10.07 3.48 -4.60
N PRO A 20 -10.92 3.95 -5.54
CA PRO A 20 -11.47 3.09 -6.60
C PRO A 20 -10.39 2.50 -7.51
N PHE A 21 -9.33 3.26 -7.79
CA PHE A 21 -8.18 2.76 -8.55
C PHE A 21 -7.53 1.54 -7.90
N MET A 22 -7.29 1.57 -6.59
CA MET A 22 -6.72 0.42 -5.88
C MET A 22 -7.68 -0.77 -5.86
N GLY A 23 -8.98 -0.51 -5.76
CA GLY A 23 -9.99 -1.55 -5.90
C GLY A 23 -9.95 -2.22 -7.27
N GLN A 24 -9.84 -1.45 -8.34
CA GLN A 24 -9.70 -1.94 -9.73
C GLN A 24 -8.39 -2.74 -9.90
N LEU A 25 -7.26 -2.21 -9.47
CA LEU A 25 -5.95 -2.87 -9.55
C LEU A 25 -5.95 -4.22 -8.82
N LEU A 26 -6.44 -4.25 -7.59
CA LEU A 26 -6.53 -5.49 -6.81
C LEU A 26 -7.54 -6.47 -7.40
N GLY A 27 -8.61 -5.99 -8.01
CA GLY A 27 -9.57 -6.80 -8.77
C GLY A 27 -8.93 -7.49 -9.99
N ILE A 28 -8.06 -6.78 -10.71
CA ILE A 28 -7.26 -7.33 -11.81
C ILE A 28 -6.33 -8.43 -11.28
N LEU A 29 -5.62 -8.18 -10.19
CA LEU A 29 -4.73 -9.17 -9.58
C LEU A 29 -5.48 -10.40 -9.05
N ALA A 30 -6.71 -10.23 -8.59
CA ALA A 30 -7.55 -11.37 -8.18
C ALA A 30 -7.85 -12.32 -9.34
N GLN A 31 -7.95 -11.81 -10.57
CA GLN A 31 -8.30 -12.58 -11.76
C GLN A 31 -7.07 -13.08 -12.53
N HIS A 32 -5.98 -12.34 -12.49
CA HIS A 32 -4.83 -12.52 -13.38
C HIS A 32 -3.50 -12.68 -12.63
N TRP A 33 -3.52 -13.08 -11.36
CA TRP A 33 -2.31 -13.26 -10.56
C TRP A 33 -1.37 -14.29 -11.22
N PRO A 34 -0.08 -13.95 -11.45
CA PRO A 34 0.88 -14.82 -12.10
C PRO A 34 1.37 -15.93 -11.15
N ALA A 35 0.56 -16.97 -10.95
CA ALA A 35 0.81 -18.02 -9.95
C ALA A 35 2.13 -18.79 -10.18
N ASP A 36 2.58 -18.89 -11.44
CA ASP A 36 3.80 -19.61 -11.81
C ASP A 36 5.07 -18.75 -11.75
N SER A 37 4.96 -17.47 -11.46
CA SER A 37 6.10 -16.56 -11.24
C SER A 37 6.83 -16.87 -9.92
N ALA A 38 8.04 -16.32 -9.71
CA ALA A 38 8.72 -16.46 -8.43
C ALA A 38 7.92 -15.80 -7.29
N LEU A 39 7.31 -14.65 -7.58
CA LEU A 39 6.40 -13.95 -6.65
C LEU A 39 5.15 -14.79 -6.35
N GLY A 40 4.56 -15.41 -7.37
CA GLY A 40 3.42 -16.33 -7.22
C GLY A 40 3.75 -17.51 -6.32
N ARG A 41 4.88 -18.17 -6.54
CA ARG A 41 5.37 -19.27 -5.69
C ARG A 41 5.67 -18.82 -4.26
N LYS A 42 6.29 -17.64 -4.09
CA LYS A 42 6.54 -17.06 -2.77
C LYS A 42 5.23 -16.89 -1.99
N PHE A 43 4.21 -16.36 -2.62
CA PHE A 43 2.91 -16.14 -1.99
C PHE A 43 2.16 -17.45 -1.70
N ALA A 44 2.30 -18.45 -2.57
CA ALA A 44 1.72 -19.78 -2.35
C ALA A 44 2.37 -20.52 -1.17
N ALA A 45 3.62 -20.20 -0.84
CA ALA A 45 4.36 -20.79 0.27
C ALA A 45 4.05 -20.17 1.65
N PHE A 46 3.28 -19.08 1.70
CA PHE A 46 2.88 -18.49 2.98
C PHE A 46 1.94 -19.40 3.75
N GLU A 47 2.29 -19.67 4.99
CA GLU A 47 1.46 -20.41 5.94
C GLU A 47 0.58 -19.46 6.75
N GLY A 48 -0.65 -19.88 7.05
CA GLY A 48 -1.58 -19.11 7.87
C GLY A 48 -2.53 -18.21 7.06
N ASP A 49 -3.03 -17.15 7.71
CA ASP A 49 -3.97 -16.21 7.09
C ASP A 49 -3.22 -15.17 6.25
N ILE A 50 -3.40 -15.25 4.93
CA ILE A 50 -2.80 -14.33 3.95
C ILE A 50 -3.65 -13.08 3.68
N GLY A 51 -4.84 -13.04 4.25
CA GLY A 51 -5.79 -11.92 4.08
C GLY A 51 -5.47 -10.70 4.93
N PRO A 52 -6.38 -9.70 4.91
CA PRO A 52 -6.19 -8.42 5.60
C PRO A 52 -6.00 -8.52 7.12
N ALA A 53 -6.54 -9.56 7.75
CA ALA A 53 -6.41 -9.79 9.20
C ALA A 53 -5.12 -10.53 9.59
N GLY A 54 -4.42 -11.13 8.62
CA GLY A 54 -3.21 -11.90 8.82
C GLY A 54 -1.97 -11.25 8.21
N HIS A 55 -1.33 -11.95 7.28
CA HIS A 55 -0.09 -11.49 6.63
C HIS A 55 -0.28 -10.34 5.64
N SER A 56 -1.52 -9.99 5.28
CA SER A 56 -1.87 -8.87 4.41
C SER A 56 -1.12 -8.88 3.06
N LEU A 57 -0.98 -10.04 2.42
CA LEU A 57 -0.22 -10.18 1.18
C LEU A 57 -0.71 -9.25 0.05
N PRO A 58 -2.03 -9.05 -0.15
CA PRO A 58 -2.52 -8.08 -1.14
C PRO A 58 -2.01 -6.66 -0.89
N GLN A 59 -1.92 -6.25 0.38
CA GLN A 59 -1.44 -4.91 0.74
C GLN A 59 0.06 -4.76 0.52
N ARG A 60 0.85 -5.84 0.60
CA ARG A 60 2.29 -5.79 0.28
C ARG A 60 2.49 -5.44 -1.19
N ILE A 61 1.75 -6.07 -2.10
CA ILE A 61 1.78 -5.73 -3.53
C ILE A 61 1.20 -4.35 -3.77
N ALA A 62 0.07 -4.01 -3.11
CA ALA A 62 -0.54 -2.68 -3.20
C ALA A 62 0.38 -1.55 -2.71
N GLY A 63 1.37 -1.85 -1.89
CA GLY A 63 2.44 -0.92 -1.50
C GLY A 63 3.63 -0.91 -2.44
N GLY A 64 4.03 -2.09 -2.96
CA GLY A 64 5.19 -2.23 -3.84
C GLY A 64 5.04 -1.57 -5.21
N LEU A 65 3.88 -1.73 -5.83
CA LEU A 65 3.61 -1.11 -7.14
C LEU A 65 3.64 0.44 -7.08
N PRO A 66 2.95 1.11 -6.14
CA PRO A 66 3.12 2.55 -5.98
C PRO A 66 4.53 2.99 -5.59
N ALA A 67 5.28 2.16 -4.86
CA ALA A 67 6.67 2.48 -4.53
C ALA A 67 7.56 2.57 -5.77
N LEU A 68 7.35 1.70 -6.76
CA LEU A 68 8.00 1.77 -8.07
C LEU A 68 7.65 3.07 -8.82
N VAL A 69 6.37 3.48 -8.76
CA VAL A 69 5.90 4.75 -9.36
C VAL A 69 6.53 5.94 -8.65
N LEU A 70 6.44 6.01 -7.34
CA LEU A 70 6.95 7.14 -6.54
C LEU A 70 8.47 7.29 -6.61
N SER A 71 9.19 6.20 -6.74
CA SER A 71 10.65 6.20 -6.95
C SER A 71 11.06 6.47 -8.40
N ARG A 72 10.08 6.57 -9.33
CA ARG A 72 10.29 6.70 -10.78
C ARG A 72 11.07 5.52 -11.39
N ALA A 73 11.02 4.37 -10.75
CA ALA A 73 11.67 3.16 -11.24
C ALA A 73 10.88 2.46 -12.36
N ALA A 74 9.59 2.76 -12.50
CA ALA A 74 8.68 2.18 -13.48
C ALA A 74 7.86 3.27 -14.20
N PRO A 75 8.45 4.03 -15.16
CA PRO A 75 7.73 5.08 -15.89
C PRO A 75 6.52 4.56 -16.67
N GLU A 76 6.59 3.33 -17.17
CA GLU A 76 5.50 2.64 -17.85
C GLU A 76 4.30 2.37 -16.92
N LEU A 77 4.56 2.08 -15.67
CA LEU A 77 3.52 1.90 -14.66
C LEU A 77 2.99 3.26 -14.19
N GLU A 78 3.85 4.26 -14.04
CA GLU A 78 3.46 5.64 -13.67
C GLU A 78 2.42 6.20 -14.63
N ALA A 79 2.55 5.94 -15.92
CA ALA A 79 1.61 6.39 -16.96
C ALA A 79 0.20 5.81 -16.82
N LEU A 80 0.02 4.75 -16.03
CA LEU A 80 -1.27 4.09 -15.78
C LEU A 80 -1.94 4.56 -14.48
N TYR A 81 -1.19 5.25 -13.62
CA TYR A 81 -1.70 5.72 -12.33
C TYR A 81 -2.47 7.05 -12.47
N PRO A 82 -3.44 7.32 -11.59
CA PRO A 82 -4.11 8.61 -11.57
C PRO A 82 -3.13 9.78 -11.50
N PRO A 83 -3.40 10.88 -12.24
CA PRO A 83 -4.68 11.24 -12.85
C PRO A 83 -4.94 10.68 -14.25
N ALA A 84 -4.11 9.78 -14.77
CA ALA A 84 -4.35 9.15 -16.07
C ALA A 84 -5.68 8.37 -16.05
N ALA A 85 -6.43 8.46 -17.14
CA ALA A 85 -7.63 7.67 -17.38
C ALA A 85 -7.28 6.59 -18.40
N VAL A 86 -7.13 5.36 -17.94
CA VAL A 86 -6.80 4.20 -18.78
C VAL A 86 -7.93 3.16 -18.73
N SER A 87 -8.06 2.36 -19.77
CA SER A 87 -9.01 1.24 -19.77
C SER A 87 -8.55 0.11 -18.85
N ASP A 88 -9.49 -0.76 -18.44
CA ASP A 88 -9.18 -1.96 -17.66
C ASP A 88 -8.15 -2.85 -18.35
N ALA A 89 -8.22 -2.97 -19.68
CA ALA A 89 -7.30 -3.77 -20.46
C ALA A 89 -5.87 -3.20 -20.47
N GLU A 90 -5.73 -1.87 -20.58
CA GLU A 90 -4.43 -1.19 -20.50
C GLU A 90 -3.84 -1.31 -19.10
N LEU A 91 -4.65 -1.09 -18.07
CA LEU A 91 -4.21 -1.24 -16.68
C LEU A 91 -3.78 -2.69 -16.40
N GLN A 92 -4.56 -3.67 -16.83
CA GLN A 92 -4.23 -5.08 -16.67
C GLN A 92 -2.90 -5.42 -17.34
N ALA A 93 -2.74 -5.06 -18.61
CA ALA A 93 -1.52 -5.36 -19.36
C ALA A 93 -0.28 -4.72 -18.70
N GLY A 94 -0.38 -3.45 -18.30
CA GLY A 94 0.73 -2.75 -17.68
C GLY A 94 1.07 -3.23 -16.27
N VAL A 95 0.07 -3.56 -15.45
CA VAL A 95 0.29 -4.13 -14.11
C VAL A 95 0.96 -5.50 -14.20
N LEU A 96 0.51 -6.38 -15.10
CA LEU A 96 1.12 -7.70 -15.29
C LEU A 96 2.55 -7.59 -15.82
N ALA A 97 2.81 -6.69 -16.76
CA ALA A 97 4.16 -6.41 -17.24
C ALA A 97 5.07 -5.88 -16.12
N ALA A 98 4.56 -4.98 -15.28
CA ALA A 98 5.32 -4.45 -14.15
C ALA A 98 5.64 -5.53 -13.10
N LEU A 99 4.72 -6.46 -12.83
CA LEU A 99 4.99 -7.61 -11.96
C LEU A 99 6.13 -8.48 -12.50
N GLU A 100 6.21 -8.67 -13.82
CA GLU A 100 7.25 -9.46 -14.46
C GLU A 100 8.61 -8.72 -14.45
N VAL A 101 8.63 -7.48 -14.94
CA VAL A 101 9.86 -6.67 -15.10
C VAL A 101 10.48 -6.35 -13.75
N HIS A 102 9.66 -6.03 -12.74
CA HIS A 102 10.11 -5.63 -11.41
C HIS A 102 9.98 -6.74 -10.36
N GLU A 103 9.87 -8.01 -10.78
CA GLU A 103 9.74 -9.14 -9.86
C GLU A 103 10.82 -9.18 -8.78
N PRO A 104 12.13 -8.97 -9.07
CA PRO A 104 13.15 -8.96 -8.03
C PRO A 104 12.90 -7.92 -6.94
N PHE A 105 12.52 -6.70 -7.31
CA PHE A 105 12.17 -5.66 -6.35
C PHE A 105 10.95 -6.05 -5.50
N LEU A 106 9.91 -6.59 -6.13
CA LEU A 106 8.69 -6.98 -5.44
C LEU A 106 8.91 -8.19 -4.52
N LEU A 107 9.82 -9.09 -4.86
CA LEU A 107 10.22 -10.18 -3.97
C LEU A 107 10.82 -9.65 -2.67
N ASP A 108 11.76 -8.72 -2.75
CA ASP A 108 12.39 -8.09 -1.57
C ASP A 108 11.37 -7.23 -0.80
N TRP A 109 10.60 -6.40 -1.51
CA TRP A 109 9.60 -5.53 -0.91
C TRP A 109 8.57 -6.30 -0.08
N THR A 110 8.11 -7.43 -0.59
CA THR A 110 7.07 -8.23 0.06
C THR A 110 7.55 -9.07 1.23
N ASP A 111 8.84 -9.05 1.57
CA ASP A 111 9.34 -9.62 2.83
C ASP A 111 8.86 -8.83 4.04
N SER A 112 8.70 -7.53 3.88
CA SER A 112 8.23 -6.67 4.96
C SER A 112 6.69 -6.66 5.04
N ALA A 113 6.16 -6.77 6.25
CA ALA A 113 4.73 -6.57 6.48
C ALA A 113 4.36 -5.10 6.27
N PRO A 114 3.16 -4.80 5.72
CA PRO A 114 2.71 -3.42 5.61
C PRO A 114 2.52 -2.82 6.99
N GLN A 115 2.97 -1.58 7.16
CA GLN A 115 2.72 -0.83 8.37
C GLN A 115 1.51 0.08 8.19
N THR A 116 0.60 0.02 9.15
CA THR A 116 -0.57 0.90 9.21
C THR A 116 -0.25 2.05 10.15
N ASN A 117 0.30 3.15 9.62
CA ASN A 117 0.46 4.38 10.38
C ASN A 117 -0.46 5.45 9.79
N GLU A 118 -1.52 5.78 10.52
CA GLU A 118 -2.49 6.81 10.09
C GLU A 118 -1.94 8.21 10.41
N VAL A 119 -1.25 8.80 9.44
CA VAL A 119 -0.61 10.12 9.56
C VAL A 119 -1.63 11.25 9.75
N ARG A 120 -2.89 11.08 9.30
CA ARG A 120 -3.95 12.08 9.49
C ARG A 120 -4.24 12.40 10.95
N ARG A 121 -3.90 11.51 11.88
CA ARG A 121 -3.99 11.77 13.31
C ARG A 121 -3.22 13.00 13.74
N SER A 122 -2.12 13.31 13.08
CA SER A 122 -1.30 14.49 13.36
C SER A 122 -2.10 15.79 13.26
N ALA A 123 -3.08 15.89 12.37
CA ALA A 123 -3.89 17.11 12.23
C ALA A 123 -4.61 17.48 13.53
N ALA A 124 -5.20 16.50 14.23
CA ALA A 124 -5.85 16.73 15.50
C ALA A 124 -4.84 16.97 16.64
N LEU A 125 -3.74 16.23 16.63
CA LEU A 125 -2.68 16.34 17.66
C LEU A 125 -1.99 17.71 17.58
N ILE A 126 -1.67 18.20 16.38
CA ILE A 126 -1.07 19.53 16.16
C ILE A 126 -2.01 20.62 16.66
N ALA A 127 -3.30 20.54 16.33
CA ALA A 127 -4.27 21.52 16.79
C ALA A 127 -4.37 21.57 18.33
N GLY A 128 -4.46 20.41 18.97
CA GLY A 128 -4.49 20.29 20.43
C GLY A 128 -3.21 20.80 21.10
N ALA A 129 -2.05 20.43 20.56
CA ALA A 129 -0.76 20.85 21.07
C ALA A 129 -0.56 22.38 20.97
N ARG A 130 -0.97 23.00 19.87
CA ARG A 130 -0.92 24.48 19.71
C ARG A 130 -1.79 25.19 20.75
N ILE A 131 -2.96 24.66 21.06
CA ILE A 131 -3.83 25.20 22.13
C ILE A 131 -3.13 25.07 23.49
N ALA A 132 -2.54 23.92 23.79
CA ALA A 132 -1.82 23.69 25.03
C ALA A 132 -0.59 24.58 25.16
N ALA A 133 0.24 24.69 24.12
CA ALA A 133 1.41 25.58 24.10
C ALA A 133 1.03 27.01 24.40
N LYS A 134 -0.05 27.52 23.79
CA LYS A 134 -0.55 28.87 24.03
C LYS A 134 -1.09 29.06 25.46
N ALA A 135 -1.76 28.04 26.00
CA ALA A 135 -2.37 28.12 27.33
C ALA A 135 -1.33 28.10 28.46
N TYR A 136 -0.23 27.38 28.29
CA TYR A 136 0.80 27.20 29.31
C TYR A 136 2.08 28.04 29.05
N ASP A 137 2.20 28.62 27.86
CA ASP A 137 3.39 29.36 27.41
C ASP A 137 4.70 28.56 27.59
N LEU A 138 4.64 27.26 27.24
CA LEU A 138 5.75 26.32 27.37
C LEU A 138 6.05 25.64 26.06
N PRO A 139 7.33 25.29 25.79
CA PRO A 139 7.68 24.44 24.69
C PRO A 139 7.11 23.01 24.86
N ILE A 140 6.75 22.36 23.75
CA ILE A 140 6.24 21.01 23.76
C ILE A 140 7.34 20.06 23.31
N ASN A 141 7.60 19.01 24.09
CA ASN A 141 8.39 17.86 23.66
C ASN A 141 7.46 16.73 23.26
N LEU A 142 7.60 16.27 22.01
CA LEU A 142 6.79 15.19 21.46
C LEU A 142 7.49 13.84 21.63
N SER A 143 6.73 12.84 22.03
CA SER A 143 7.18 11.46 22.10
C SER A 143 6.05 10.55 21.65
N GLU A 144 6.31 9.66 20.68
CA GLU A 144 5.35 8.70 20.16
C GLU A 144 5.88 7.29 20.38
N LEU A 145 5.14 6.46 21.13
CA LEU A 145 5.43 5.05 21.27
C LEU A 145 4.92 4.30 20.03
N GLY A 146 5.79 3.47 19.44
CA GLY A 146 5.47 2.77 18.20
C GLY A 146 5.40 3.71 16.99
N ALA A 147 6.28 4.70 16.95
CA ALA A 147 6.30 5.78 15.95
C ALA A 147 6.48 5.31 14.51
N SER A 148 6.87 4.06 14.26
CA SER A 148 7.15 3.56 12.91
C SER A 148 8.20 4.44 12.19
N GLY A 149 7.86 5.03 11.05
CA GLY A 149 8.72 6.01 10.35
C GLY A 149 8.74 7.41 10.96
N GLY A 150 8.08 7.65 12.09
CA GLY A 150 8.09 8.94 12.79
C GLY A 150 7.30 10.05 12.11
N LEU A 151 6.52 9.77 11.09
CA LEU A 151 5.82 10.79 10.30
C LEU A 151 4.82 11.61 11.12
N ASN A 152 4.23 11.03 12.17
CA ASN A 152 3.34 11.77 13.08
C ASN A 152 4.06 12.77 13.97
N LEU A 153 5.39 12.75 14.05
CA LEU A 153 6.22 13.70 14.83
C LEU A 153 6.71 14.88 13.99
N MET A 154 6.50 14.85 12.66
CA MET A 154 6.88 15.92 11.74
C MET A 154 5.76 16.97 11.69
N TRP A 155 5.87 17.98 12.54
CA TRP A 155 4.85 19.02 12.71
C TRP A 155 5.25 20.39 12.15
N ASP A 156 6.30 20.43 11.37
CA ASP A 156 6.86 21.65 10.77
C ASP A 156 6.04 22.15 9.58
#